data_6fb4fdb6cdb06645cfb359d4afae8254
#
_entry.id   6fb4fdb6cdb06645cfb359d4afae8254
#
_cell.length_a   1.000
_cell.length_b   1.000
_cell.length_c   1.000
_cell.angle_alpha   90.00
_cell.angle_beta   90.00
_cell.angle_gamma   90.00
#
_symmetry.space_group_name_H-M   'P 1'
#
loop_
_entity.id
_entity.type
_entity.pdbx_description
1 polymer ?
#
loop_
_entity_poly.entity_id
_entity_poly.type
_entity_poly.pdbx_seq_one_letter_code
_entity_poly.pdbx_strand_id
1 'polypeptide(L)'
;GLANSLTFLTQTQFWGLSTFQIQEFIKIYFFSTVVSWFLVPKLVRIFEKRTILLFSLIIIGIFQATPFILYKIGLIPEFGTDSLVYFLSVFIFITGTFSIMSLMTRESMVPDMIDQVQKESKLRQDGTISSLTSFCAKCMTGLGQFFSMFVLWLISYPQGSVEATFTQREMVTQSAVPSRTV
;
A
#
# COMPACT_ATOMS: atom_id res chain seq x y z
N GLY A 1 7.00 -2.79 -0.43
CA GLY A 1 8.31 -2.27 -0.06
C GLY A 1 8.40 -0.77 -0.26
N LEU A 2 9.13 -0.33 -1.28
CA LEU A 2 9.45 1.09 -1.55
C LEU A 2 8.22 2.01 -1.52
N ALA A 3 7.16 1.65 -2.22
CA ALA A 3 5.93 2.46 -2.27
C ALA A 3 5.33 2.70 -0.88
N ASN A 4 5.25 1.67 -0.03
CA ASN A 4 4.65 1.81 1.30
C ASN A 4 5.48 2.70 2.23
N SER A 5 6.81 2.60 2.17
CA SER A 5 7.71 3.44 2.98
C SER A 5 7.61 4.91 2.56
N LEU A 6 7.58 5.17 1.25
CA LEU A 6 7.46 6.53 0.73
C LEU A 6 6.04 7.11 0.91
N THR A 7 4.99 6.28 0.89
CA THR A 7 3.61 6.75 1.06
C THR A 7 3.42 7.44 2.41
N PHE A 8 3.92 6.85 3.50
CA PHE A 8 3.81 7.46 4.82
C PHE A 8 4.53 8.80 4.90
N LEU A 9 5.77 8.87 4.38
CA LEU A 9 6.53 10.13 4.32
C LEU A 9 5.82 11.19 3.47
N THR A 10 5.24 10.79 2.35
CA THR A 10 4.47 11.69 1.50
C THR A 10 3.23 12.22 2.22
N GLN A 11 2.49 11.40 2.94
CA GLN A 11 1.30 11.82 3.67
C GLN A 11 1.64 12.80 4.81
N THR A 12 2.72 12.55 5.55
CA THR A 12 3.10 13.37 6.71
C THR A 12 3.87 14.63 6.33
N GLN A 13 4.82 14.52 5.39
CA GLN A 13 5.74 15.60 5.07
C GLN A 13 5.31 16.43 3.87
N PHE A 14 4.78 15.79 2.84
CA PHE A 14 4.36 16.50 1.63
C PHE A 14 2.95 17.10 1.78
N TRP A 15 1.98 16.31 2.24
CA TRP A 15 0.60 16.77 2.41
C TRP A 15 0.33 17.47 3.75
N GLY A 16 1.28 17.40 4.71
CA GLY A 16 1.15 18.04 6.03
C GLY A 16 -0.02 17.50 6.86
N LEU A 17 -0.43 16.25 6.62
CA LEU A 17 -1.57 15.65 7.29
C LEU A 17 -1.26 15.29 8.74
N SER A 18 -2.19 15.61 9.65
CA SER A 18 -2.11 15.18 11.04
C SER A 18 -2.30 13.67 11.18
N THR A 19 -1.77 13.09 12.26
CA THR A 19 -1.93 11.67 12.55
C THR A 19 -3.41 11.25 12.62
N PHE A 20 -4.27 12.15 13.08
CA PHE A 20 -5.71 11.91 13.14
C PHE A 20 -6.35 11.80 11.74
N GLN A 21 -5.96 12.68 10.82
CA GLN A 21 -6.42 12.64 9.44
C GLN A 21 -5.94 11.37 8.69
N ILE A 22 -4.74 10.89 9.02
CA ILE A 22 -4.22 9.63 8.45
C ILE A 22 -5.05 8.43 8.95
N GLN A 23 -5.59 8.46 10.16
CA GLN A 23 -6.47 7.39 10.67
C GLN A 23 -7.78 7.28 9.85
N GLU A 24 -8.29 8.39 9.31
CA GLU A 24 -9.46 8.35 8.43
C GLU A 24 -9.19 7.53 7.16
N PHE A 25 -7.98 7.61 6.61
CA PHE A 25 -7.59 6.80 5.45
C PHE A 25 -7.58 5.30 5.73
N ILE A 26 -7.28 4.88 6.96
CA ILE A 26 -7.35 3.47 7.37
C ILE A 26 -8.80 2.96 7.29
N LYS A 27 -9.75 3.76 7.74
CA LYS A 27 -11.19 3.41 7.64
C LYS A 27 -11.61 3.25 6.18
N ILE A 28 -11.18 4.19 5.32
CA ILE A 28 -11.48 4.15 3.89
C ILE A 28 -10.87 2.92 3.23
N TYR A 29 -9.64 2.56 3.61
CA TYR A 29 -8.98 1.36 3.12
C TYR A 29 -9.71 0.08 3.54
N PHE A 30 -10.30 0.06 4.75
CA PHE A 30 -11.17 -1.03 5.19
C PHE A 30 -12.42 -1.16 4.31
N PHE A 31 -13.10 -0.06 4.01
CA PHE A 31 -14.22 -0.06 3.08
C PHE A 31 -13.82 -0.54 1.68
N SER A 32 -12.66 -0.13 1.18
CA SER A 32 -12.10 -0.61 -0.09
C SER A 32 -11.93 -2.12 -0.10
N THR A 33 -11.52 -2.72 1.04
CA THR A 33 -11.39 -4.18 1.18
C THR A 33 -12.74 -4.88 1.02
N VAL A 34 -13.77 -4.38 1.67
CA VAL A 34 -15.12 -4.94 1.58
C VAL A 34 -15.64 -4.89 0.13
N VAL A 35 -15.49 -3.74 -0.53
CA VAL A 35 -15.90 -3.58 -1.93
C VAL A 35 -15.14 -4.55 -2.85
N SER A 36 -13.83 -4.69 -2.67
CA SER A 36 -13.01 -5.60 -3.45
C SER A 36 -13.43 -7.06 -3.28
N TRP A 37 -13.80 -7.44 -2.05
CA TRP A 37 -14.24 -8.81 -1.77
C TRP A 37 -15.50 -9.21 -2.56
N PHE A 38 -16.43 -8.28 -2.76
CA PHE A 38 -17.59 -8.54 -3.61
C PHE A 38 -17.30 -8.41 -5.12
N LEU A 39 -16.35 -7.56 -5.48
CA LEU A 39 -16.06 -7.25 -6.88
C LEU A 39 -15.20 -8.34 -7.55
N VAL A 40 -14.18 -8.85 -6.85
CA VAL A 40 -13.22 -9.83 -7.40
C VAL A 40 -13.90 -11.10 -7.90
N PRO A 41 -14.80 -11.79 -7.15
CA PRO A 41 -15.44 -13.01 -7.64
C PRO A 41 -16.29 -12.80 -8.88
N LYS A 42 -16.89 -11.60 -9.04
CA LYS A 42 -17.68 -11.27 -10.22
C LYS A 42 -16.79 -11.04 -11.43
N LEU A 43 -15.71 -10.33 -11.26
CA LEU A 43 -14.78 -10.01 -12.35
C LEU A 43 -14.02 -11.25 -12.84
N VAL A 44 -13.59 -12.12 -11.94
CA VAL A 44 -12.88 -13.38 -12.29
C VAL A 44 -13.76 -14.34 -13.08
N ARG A 45 -15.08 -14.22 -12.98
CA ARG A 45 -16.01 -15.02 -13.82
C ARG A 45 -16.12 -14.51 -15.26
N ILE A 46 -15.85 -13.21 -15.50
CA ILE A 46 -16.04 -12.54 -16.79
C ILE A 46 -14.70 -12.40 -17.51
N PHE A 47 -13.66 -12.09 -16.78
CA PHE A 47 -12.33 -11.79 -17.30
C PHE A 47 -11.30 -12.80 -16.81
N GLU A 48 -10.25 -13.02 -17.60
CA GLU A 48 -9.09 -13.80 -17.17
C GLU A 48 -8.37 -13.09 -16.01
N LYS A 49 -7.89 -13.87 -15.03
CA LYS A 49 -7.16 -13.37 -13.86
C LYS A 49 -5.98 -12.46 -14.24
N ARG A 50 -5.26 -12.81 -15.32
CA ARG A 50 -4.13 -12.01 -15.82
C ARG A 50 -4.56 -10.62 -16.27
N THR A 51 -5.67 -10.53 -16.98
CA THR A 51 -6.22 -9.26 -17.47
C THR A 51 -6.65 -8.36 -16.30
N ILE A 52 -7.32 -8.95 -15.30
CA ILE A 52 -7.73 -8.21 -14.10
C ILE A 52 -6.51 -7.65 -13.36
N LEU A 53 -5.45 -8.45 -13.21
CA LEU A 53 -4.23 -8.04 -12.54
C LEU A 53 -3.57 -6.86 -13.28
N LEU A 54 -3.38 -6.97 -14.59
CA LEU A 54 -2.75 -5.91 -15.39
C LEU A 54 -3.57 -4.62 -15.36
N PHE A 55 -4.89 -4.73 -15.53
CA PHE A 55 -5.79 -3.59 -15.49
C PHE A 55 -5.77 -2.89 -14.13
N SER A 56 -5.76 -3.67 -13.04
CA SER A 56 -5.65 -3.12 -11.68
C SER A 56 -4.35 -2.37 -11.46
N LEU A 57 -3.22 -2.90 -11.94
CA LEU A 57 -1.91 -2.24 -11.81
C LEU A 57 -1.85 -0.92 -12.58
N ILE A 58 -2.43 -0.88 -13.79
CA ILE A 58 -2.50 0.35 -14.60
C ILE A 58 -3.34 1.41 -13.88
N ILE A 59 -4.51 1.04 -13.37
CA ILE A 59 -5.37 1.97 -12.62
C ILE A 59 -4.67 2.49 -11.38
N ILE A 60 -4.04 1.62 -10.58
CA ILE A 60 -3.28 2.03 -9.39
C ILE A 60 -2.23 3.07 -9.78
N GLY A 61 -1.45 2.81 -10.83
CA GLY A 61 -0.40 3.74 -11.30
C GLY A 61 -0.97 5.11 -11.68
N ILE A 62 -2.04 5.15 -12.45
CA ILE A 62 -2.69 6.38 -12.87
C ILE A 62 -3.25 7.15 -11.68
N PHE A 63 -4.07 6.51 -10.85
CA PHE A 63 -4.72 7.18 -9.73
C PHE A 63 -3.75 7.57 -8.61
N GLN A 64 -2.63 6.89 -8.46
CA GLN A 64 -1.59 7.26 -7.51
C GLN A 64 -0.76 8.48 -7.99
N ALA A 65 -0.58 8.64 -9.30
CA ALA A 65 0.09 9.81 -9.88
C ALA A 65 -0.82 11.05 -9.96
N THR A 66 -2.12 10.85 -10.10
CA THR A 66 -3.09 11.93 -10.34
C THR A 66 -3.06 13.06 -9.28
N PRO A 67 -3.02 12.81 -7.97
CA PRO A 67 -2.95 13.88 -6.96
C PRO A 67 -1.74 14.79 -7.14
N PHE A 68 -0.58 14.23 -7.52
CA PHE A 68 0.64 15.00 -7.75
C PHE A 68 0.55 15.88 -9.00
N ILE A 69 -0.10 15.35 -10.05
CA ILE A 69 -0.34 16.10 -11.29
C ILE A 69 -1.29 17.27 -11.03
N LEU A 70 -2.39 17.03 -10.31
CA LEU A 70 -3.36 18.04 -9.93
C LEU A 70 -2.76 19.11 -9.02
N TYR A 71 -1.85 18.72 -8.13
CA TYR A 71 -1.07 19.67 -7.33
C TYR A 71 -0.27 20.63 -8.21
N LYS A 72 0.42 20.11 -9.19
CA LYS A 72 1.24 20.93 -10.11
C LYS A 72 0.42 21.90 -10.96
N ILE A 73 -0.85 21.58 -11.22
CA ILE A 73 -1.80 22.43 -11.99
C ILE A 73 -2.47 23.47 -11.06
N GLY A 74 -2.34 23.34 -9.73
CA GLY A 74 -2.94 24.28 -8.76
C GLY A 74 -4.44 24.04 -8.50
N LEU A 75 -4.93 22.83 -8.81
CA LEU A 75 -6.34 22.44 -8.63
C LEU A 75 -6.62 21.77 -7.27
N ILE A 76 -5.64 21.75 -6.37
CA ILE A 76 -5.77 21.11 -5.06
C ILE A 76 -6.15 22.16 -3.99
N PRO A 77 -7.06 21.80 -3.04
CA PRO A 77 -7.35 22.61 -1.86
C PRO A 77 -6.11 22.89 -1.01
N GLU A 78 -6.14 23.95 -0.20
CA GLU A 78 -5.02 24.32 0.67
C GLU A 78 -4.61 23.18 1.61
N PHE A 79 -3.30 23.10 1.88
CA PHE A 79 -2.72 22.07 2.74
C PHE A 79 -3.30 22.15 4.17
N GLY A 80 -3.54 20.97 4.77
CA GLY A 80 -4.07 20.88 6.14
C GLY A 80 -5.57 21.11 6.26
N THR A 81 -6.28 21.37 5.17
CA THR A 81 -7.73 21.58 5.18
C THR A 81 -8.47 20.25 5.09
N ASP A 82 -9.62 20.13 5.76
CA ASP A 82 -10.47 18.92 5.68
C ASP A 82 -10.93 18.63 4.24
N SER A 83 -11.08 19.66 3.41
CA SER A 83 -11.37 19.51 1.98
C SER A 83 -10.29 18.72 1.24
N LEU A 84 -9.00 18.86 1.61
CA LEU A 84 -7.90 18.07 1.07
C LEU A 84 -8.03 16.62 1.47
N VAL A 85 -8.41 16.35 2.72
CA VAL A 85 -8.61 14.97 3.23
C VAL A 85 -9.70 14.26 2.43
N TYR A 86 -10.85 14.91 2.23
CA TYR A 86 -11.94 14.35 1.43
C TYR A 86 -11.51 14.10 -0.02
N PHE A 87 -10.79 15.03 -0.62
CA PHE A 87 -10.28 14.91 -1.97
C PHE A 87 -9.34 13.71 -2.10
N LEU A 88 -8.32 13.59 -1.22
CA LEU A 88 -7.39 12.46 -1.21
C LEU A 88 -8.09 11.13 -0.89
N SER A 89 -9.13 11.15 -0.07
CA SER A 89 -9.92 9.98 0.30
C SER A 89 -10.51 9.25 -0.90
N VAL A 90 -10.99 10.00 -1.89
CA VAL A 90 -11.54 9.43 -3.14
C VAL A 90 -10.45 8.65 -3.89
N PHE A 91 -9.26 9.22 -4.02
CA PHE A 91 -8.14 8.55 -4.68
C PHE A 91 -7.66 7.33 -3.90
N ILE A 92 -7.58 7.44 -2.58
CA ILE A 92 -7.21 6.33 -1.69
C ILE A 92 -8.23 5.20 -1.76
N PHE A 93 -9.52 5.52 -1.83
CA PHE A 93 -10.57 4.52 -1.98
C PHE A 93 -10.44 3.73 -3.28
N ILE A 94 -10.24 4.44 -4.40
CA ILE A 94 -10.07 3.81 -5.71
C ILE A 94 -8.79 2.98 -5.74
N THR A 95 -7.64 3.57 -5.40
CA THR A 95 -6.36 2.85 -5.38
C THR A 95 -6.35 1.70 -4.40
N GLY A 96 -6.99 1.84 -3.23
CA GLY A 96 -7.16 0.79 -2.24
C GLY A 96 -7.97 -0.39 -2.79
N THR A 97 -9.09 -0.12 -3.44
CA THR A 97 -9.94 -1.14 -4.05
C THR A 97 -9.18 -1.97 -5.10
N PHE A 98 -8.49 -1.30 -6.02
CA PHE A 98 -7.71 -1.99 -7.06
C PHE A 98 -6.45 -2.65 -6.51
N SER A 99 -5.82 -2.12 -5.47
CA SER A 99 -4.69 -2.75 -4.77
C SER A 99 -5.08 -4.09 -4.17
N ILE A 100 -6.19 -4.13 -3.45
CA ILE A 100 -6.68 -5.36 -2.83
C ILE A 100 -7.15 -6.35 -3.90
N MET A 101 -7.82 -5.87 -4.95
CA MET A 101 -8.21 -6.70 -6.09
C MET A 101 -6.99 -7.34 -6.77
N SER A 102 -5.93 -6.58 -7.00
CA SER A 102 -4.64 -7.06 -7.52
C SER A 102 -4.03 -8.13 -6.61
N LEU A 103 -4.02 -7.89 -5.29
CA LEU A 103 -3.48 -8.82 -4.30
C LEU A 103 -4.27 -10.14 -4.31
N MET A 104 -5.60 -10.10 -4.21
CA MET A 104 -6.46 -11.29 -4.20
C MET A 104 -6.32 -12.09 -5.51
N THR A 105 -6.27 -11.40 -6.64
CA THR A 105 -6.11 -12.05 -7.94
C THR A 105 -4.76 -12.75 -8.04
N ARG A 106 -3.69 -12.11 -7.62
CA ARG A 106 -2.33 -12.69 -7.57
C ARG A 106 -2.29 -13.94 -6.70
N GLU A 107 -2.81 -13.86 -5.47
CA GLU A 107 -2.83 -15.00 -4.56
C GLU A 107 -3.66 -16.17 -5.10
N SER A 108 -4.74 -15.88 -5.86
CA SER A 108 -5.54 -16.93 -6.51
C SER A 108 -4.87 -17.57 -7.74
N MET A 109 -3.81 -16.96 -8.28
CA MET A 109 -3.04 -17.54 -9.41
C MET A 109 -1.98 -18.54 -8.93
N VAL A 110 -1.53 -18.45 -7.68
CA VAL A 110 -0.50 -19.37 -7.14
C VAL A 110 -0.93 -20.83 -7.17
N PRO A 111 -2.13 -21.22 -6.67
CA PRO A 111 -2.62 -22.58 -6.80
C PRO A 111 -2.73 -23.06 -8.26
N ASP A 112 -3.18 -22.18 -9.16
CA ASP A 112 -3.30 -22.54 -10.59
C ASP A 112 -1.94 -22.88 -11.20
N MET A 113 -0.88 -22.15 -10.79
CA MET A 113 0.49 -22.44 -11.22
C MET A 113 0.99 -23.78 -10.64
N ILE A 114 0.67 -24.07 -9.37
CA ILE A 114 1.04 -25.34 -8.73
C ILE A 114 0.42 -26.51 -9.48
N ASP A 115 -0.87 -26.42 -9.80
CA ASP A 115 -1.60 -27.45 -10.55
C ASP A 115 -1.01 -27.67 -11.95
N GLN A 116 -0.59 -26.61 -12.61
CA GLN A 116 0.05 -26.68 -13.93
C GLN A 116 1.41 -27.38 -13.87
N VAL A 117 2.26 -27.00 -12.92
CA VAL A 117 3.57 -27.65 -12.70
C VAL A 117 3.41 -29.11 -12.31
N GLN A 118 2.42 -29.45 -11.50
CA GLN A 118 2.13 -30.83 -11.12
C GLN A 118 1.70 -31.69 -12.32
N LYS A 119 0.94 -31.15 -13.27
CA LYS A 119 0.56 -31.85 -14.50
C LYS A 119 1.75 -32.13 -15.39
N GLU A 120 2.72 -31.20 -15.47
CA GLU A 120 3.89 -31.33 -16.31
C GLU A 120 4.98 -32.25 -15.68
N SER A 121 5.26 -32.05 -14.40
CA SER A 121 6.36 -32.78 -13.70
C SER A 121 5.95 -34.11 -13.08
N LYS A 122 4.64 -34.39 -12.96
CA LYS A 122 4.05 -35.52 -12.23
C LYS A 122 4.49 -35.62 -10.76
N LEU A 123 5.13 -34.57 -10.24
CA LEU A 123 5.59 -34.48 -8.84
C LEU A 123 4.87 -33.33 -8.16
N ARG A 124 4.42 -33.58 -6.95
CA ARG A 124 3.78 -32.55 -6.12
C ARG A 124 4.86 -31.68 -5.48
N GLN A 125 4.96 -30.41 -5.96
CA GLN A 125 6.00 -29.45 -5.53
C GLN A 125 5.41 -28.19 -4.87
N ASP A 126 4.28 -28.34 -4.20
CA ASP A 126 3.55 -27.21 -3.57
C ASP A 126 4.45 -26.39 -2.64
N GLY A 127 5.24 -27.08 -1.80
CA GLY A 127 6.15 -26.45 -0.85
C GLY A 127 7.26 -25.64 -1.52
N THR A 128 7.83 -26.17 -2.61
CA THR A 128 8.91 -25.49 -3.34
C THR A 128 8.42 -24.21 -4.02
N ILE A 129 7.27 -24.26 -4.69
CA ILE A 129 6.69 -23.11 -5.39
C ILE A 129 6.28 -22.03 -4.38
N SER A 130 5.62 -22.43 -3.29
CA SER A 130 5.20 -21.51 -2.22
C SER A 130 6.40 -20.85 -1.54
N SER A 131 7.46 -21.62 -1.25
CA SER A 131 8.70 -21.11 -0.66
C SER A 131 9.40 -20.12 -1.59
N LEU A 132 9.50 -20.44 -2.88
CA LEU A 132 10.12 -19.59 -3.89
C LEU A 132 9.35 -18.26 -4.03
N THR A 133 8.01 -18.33 -4.12
CA THR A 133 7.15 -17.14 -4.20
C THR A 133 7.33 -16.25 -2.97
N SER A 134 7.34 -16.83 -1.77
CA SER A 134 7.54 -16.12 -0.51
C SER A 134 8.93 -15.52 -0.41
N PHE A 135 9.95 -16.24 -0.85
CA PHE A 135 11.33 -15.75 -0.89
C PHE A 135 11.48 -14.55 -1.83
N CYS A 136 10.99 -14.67 -3.06
CA CYS A 136 10.99 -13.56 -4.01
C CYS A 136 10.26 -12.33 -3.48
N ALA A 137 9.09 -12.51 -2.86
CA ALA A 137 8.33 -11.41 -2.25
C ALA A 137 9.11 -10.70 -1.14
N LYS A 138 9.79 -11.45 -0.27
CA LYS A 138 10.64 -10.88 0.80
C LYS A 138 11.86 -10.16 0.24
N CYS A 139 12.55 -10.74 -0.76
CA CYS A 139 13.68 -10.10 -1.43
C CYS A 139 13.25 -8.78 -2.09
N MET A 140 12.15 -8.77 -2.82
CA MET A 140 11.63 -7.56 -3.46
C MET A 140 11.21 -6.50 -2.43
N THR A 141 10.67 -6.91 -1.29
CA THR A 141 10.33 -5.97 -0.21
C THR A 141 11.60 -5.38 0.41
N GLY A 142 12.60 -6.20 0.72
CA GLY A 142 13.88 -5.74 1.28
C GLY A 142 14.63 -4.80 0.33
N LEU A 143 14.75 -5.18 -0.94
CA LEU A 143 15.34 -4.31 -1.97
C LEU A 143 14.57 -2.99 -2.10
N GLY A 144 13.23 -3.03 -2.09
CA GLY A 144 12.41 -1.83 -2.14
C GLY A 144 12.65 -0.87 -0.97
N GLN A 145 12.84 -1.39 0.25
CA GLN A 145 13.18 -0.58 1.41
C GLN A 145 14.59 0.00 1.31
N PHE A 146 15.55 -0.81 0.87
CA PHE A 146 16.93 -0.35 0.65
C PHE A 146 16.98 0.80 -0.36
N PHE A 147 16.33 0.66 -1.51
CA PHE A 147 16.25 1.74 -2.51
C PHE A 147 15.54 2.98 -1.99
N SER A 148 14.51 2.82 -1.16
CA SER A 148 13.83 3.96 -0.51
C SER A 148 14.78 4.76 0.37
N MET A 149 15.54 4.09 1.22
CA MET A 149 16.55 4.71 2.08
C MET A 149 17.68 5.35 1.26
N PHE A 150 18.14 4.68 0.20
CA PHE A 150 19.18 5.18 -0.68
C PHE A 150 18.75 6.48 -1.38
N VAL A 151 17.51 6.55 -1.90
CA VAL A 151 16.95 7.76 -2.52
C VAL A 151 16.86 8.90 -1.51
N LEU A 152 16.39 8.64 -0.28
CA LEU A 152 16.31 9.65 0.78
C LEU A 152 17.69 10.17 1.17
N TRP A 153 18.69 9.29 1.23
CA TRP A 153 20.09 9.69 1.49
C TRP A 153 20.64 10.56 0.35
N LEU A 154 20.38 10.20 -0.91
CA LEU A 154 20.83 10.95 -2.08
C LEU A 154 20.27 12.38 -2.14
N ILE A 155 19.01 12.55 -1.69
CA ILE A 155 18.34 13.87 -1.64
C ILE A 155 18.77 14.67 -0.40
N SER A 156 19.66 14.12 0.44
CA SER A 156 20.07 14.71 1.73
C SER A 156 18.87 15.09 2.61
N TYR A 157 17.88 14.19 2.65
CA TYR A 157 16.68 14.42 3.45
C TYR A 157 17.05 14.56 4.94
N PRO A 158 16.58 15.63 5.65
CA PRO A 158 16.96 15.87 7.04
C PRO A 158 16.49 14.74 7.94
N GLN A 159 17.44 13.91 8.39
CA GLN A 159 17.16 12.71 9.20
C GLN A 159 16.56 13.03 10.57
N GLY A 160 16.77 14.25 11.09
CA GLY A 160 16.19 14.70 12.36
C GLY A 160 14.66 14.72 12.40
N SER A 161 13.97 14.81 11.26
CA SER A 161 12.52 14.76 11.20
C SER A 161 11.97 13.35 11.40
N VAL A 162 12.73 12.33 11.02
CA VAL A 162 12.33 10.92 11.18
C VAL A 162 12.53 10.49 12.64
N GLU A 163 13.67 10.84 13.26
CA GLU A 163 13.92 10.57 14.69
C GLU A 163 12.94 11.33 15.60
N ALA A 164 12.62 12.59 15.29
CA ALA A 164 11.62 13.35 16.04
C ALA A 164 10.24 12.69 16.01
N THR A 165 9.86 12.08 14.88
CA THR A 165 8.58 11.38 14.74
C THR A 165 8.56 10.07 15.54
N PHE A 166 9.66 9.33 15.60
CA PHE A 166 9.77 8.13 16.43
C PHE A 166 9.79 8.47 17.92
N THR A 167 10.55 9.48 18.33
CA THR A 167 10.61 9.94 19.72
C THR A 167 9.26 10.48 20.20
N GLN A 168 8.52 11.20 19.38
CA GLN A 168 7.17 11.61 19.72
C GLN A 168 6.20 10.43 19.86
N ARG A 169 6.32 9.38 19.04
CA ARG A 169 5.53 8.16 19.22
C ARG A 169 5.82 7.47 20.54
N GLU A 170 7.08 7.33 20.92
CA GLU A 170 7.46 6.72 22.20
C GLU A 170 6.93 7.53 23.39
N MET A 171 7.02 8.86 23.35
CA MET A 171 6.49 9.72 24.42
C MET A 171 4.97 9.63 24.55
N VAL A 172 4.23 9.58 23.43
CA VAL A 172 2.76 9.42 23.46
C VAL A 172 2.37 8.03 23.97
N THR A 173 3.12 6.99 23.61
CA THR A 173 2.87 5.62 24.10
C THR A 173 3.20 5.49 25.60
N GLN A 174 4.25 6.15 26.08
CA GLN A 174 4.61 6.18 27.52
C GLN A 174 3.63 6.98 28.36
N SER A 175 3.10 8.10 27.85
CA SER A 175 2.09 8.89 28.55
C SER A 175 0.70 8.25 28.62
N ALA A 176 0.43 7.31 27.72
CA ALA A 176 -0.84 6.56 27.68
C ALA A 176 -0.86 5.34 28.63
N VAL A 177 0.26 4.99 29.27
CA VAL A 177 0.29 3.95 30.30
C VAL A 177 -0.12 4.56 31.64
N PRO A 178 -1.33 4.26 32.16
CA PRO A 178 -1.72 4.76 33.48
C PRO A 178 -0.78 4.20 34.54
N SER A 179 -0.13 5.10 35.31
CA SER A 179 0.65 4.73 36.48
C SER A 179 -0.24 3.90 37.42
N ARG A 180 -0.04 2.58 37.43
CA ARG A 180 -0.60 1.73 38.50
C ARG A 180 0.12 2.17 39.80
N THR A 181 -0.52 3.07 40.52
CA THR A 181 -0.20 3.29 41.96
C THR A 181 -0.55 2.03 42.70
N VAL A 182 0.47 1.46 43.35
CA VAL A 182 0.40 0.39 44.38
C VAL A 182 -0.29 0.95 45.62
#